data_c89d52786815c13d684badd7f69b0d0a
#
_entry.id   c89d52786815c13d684badd7f69b0d0a
#
_cell.length_a   1.000
_cell.length_b   1.000
_cell.length_c   1.000
_cell.angle_alpha   90.00
_cell.angle_beta   90.00
_cell.angle_gamma   90.00
#
_symmetry.space_group_name_H-M   'P 1'
#
loop_
_entity.id
_entity.type
_entity.pdbx_description
1 polymer ?
#
loop_
_entity_poly.entity_id
_entity_poly.type
_entity_poly.pdbx_seq_one_letter_code
_entity_poly.pdbx_strand_id
1 'polypeptide(L)'
;MDTLPDHMRPERSFQGFILALQRFWAEQGCVILQPYDMEMGAGTFHPATTLRALGPKRWNAAYVQPSRRPKDGRYGENPNRLQHYYQFQVIMKPSPPNLQELYLKSLAAIGIDSSIHDIRFVEDDWESPTLGAWGLGWECWCDGMEVSQFTYFQQVAGVECAPVAGELTYGLERLAMYVQGVDRVYDLNFNGREGADKVSYGDVFLQAEQEYSRHNFEVADTAMLFEQFRMAEEACKKYLAAGWQESLNPGGNQREHQLALPAYDQCIKASHVFNLLDARGVISVTERQSYILRVRELAKACGEAWIHTEAGRAT
;
A
#
# COMPACT_ATOMS: atom_id res chain seq x y z
N MET A 1 2.35 -15.36 30.56
CA MET A 1 1.92 -14.98 29.19
C MET A 1 0.65 -15.76 28.92
N ASP A 2 -0.48 -15.10 28.82
CA ASP A 2 -1.70 -15.78 28.38
C ASP A 2 -1.45 -16.36 26.99
N THR A 3 -1.56 -17.68 26.89
CA THR A 3 -1.38 -18.37 25.60
C THR A 3 -2.55 -18.00 24.72
N LEU A 4 -2.30 -17.23 23.68
CA LEU A 4 -3.32 -16.96 22.65
C LEU A 4 -3.87 -18.27 22.10
N PRO A 5 -5.18 -18.36 21.85
CA PRO A 5 -5.76 -19.54 21.19
C PRO A 5 -5.14 -19.71 19.79
N ASP A 6 -5.03 -20.94 19.29
CA ASP A 6 -4.32 -21.27 18.07
C ASP A 6 -4.73 -20.43 16.86
N HIS A 7 -6.02 -20.14 16.71
CA HIS A 7 -6.53 -19.28 15.62
C HIS A 7 -6.11 -17.79 15.72
N MET A 8 -5.48 -17.39 16.82
CA MET A 8 -4.96 -16.04 17.05
C MET A 8 -3.42 -15.99 17.00
N ARG A 9 -2.77 -17.14 16.87
CA ARG A 9 -1.31 -17.23 16.85
C ARG A 9 -0.77 -17.00 15.46
N PRO A 10 0.25 -16.14 15.27
CA PRO A 10 0.86 -15.88 13.97
C PRO A 10 1.38 -17.15 13.26
N GLU A 11 1.99 -18.07 14.03
CA GLU A 11 2.55 -19.32 13.50
C GLU A 11 1.50 -20.37 13.11
N ARG A 12 0.24 -20.13 13.46
CA ARG A 12 -0.87 -21.04 13.16
C ARG A 12 -1.88 -20.47 12.19
N SER A 13 -1.94 -19.15 12.04
CA SER A 13 -3.06 -18.49 11.40
C SER A 13 -2.63 -17.22 10.67
N PHE A 14 -2.95 -17.11 9.39
CA PHE A 14 -2.72 -15.89 8.63
C PHE A 14 -3.53 -14.69 9.19
N GLN A 15 -4.75 -14.93 9.63
CA GLN A 15 -5.53 -13.88 10.30
C GLN A 15 -4.93 -13.50 11.66
N GLY A 16 -4.39 -14.48 12.42
CA GLY A 16 -3.68 -14.23 13.68
C GLY A 16 -2.39 -13.42 13.46
N PHE A 17 -1.71 -13.67 12.35
CA PHE A 17 -0.54 -12.90 11.90
C PHE A 17 -0.87 -11.41 11.71
N ILE A 18 -1.96 -11.12 11.01
CA ILE A 18 -2.45 -9.74 10.81
C ILE A 18 -2.80 -9.09 12.16
N LEU A 19 -3.54 -9.79 13.02
CA LEU A 19 -3.94 -9.27 14.32
C LEU A 19 -2.74 -8.97 15.22
N ALA A 20 -1.68 -9.79 15.16
CA ALA A 20 -0.45 -9.54 15.91
C ALA A 20 0.25 -8.25 15.49
N LEU A 21 0.37 -7.99 14.18
CA LEU A 21 0.92 -6.73 13.67
C LEU A 21 0.03 -5.52 14.04
N GLN A 22 -1.28 -5.66 13.90
CA GLN A 22 -2.21 -4.59 14.29
C GLN A 22 -2.07 -4.24 15.77
N ARG A 23 -2.02 -5.25 16.64
CA ARG A 23 -1.81 -5.05 18.08
C ARG A 23 -0.47 -4.38 18.37
N PHE A 24 0.62 -4.88 17.79
CA PHE A 24 1.96 -4.32 17.99
C PHE A 24 1.99 -2.83 17.63
N TRP A 25 1.51 -2.46 16.44
CA TRP A 25 1.57 -1.07 15.99
C TRP A 25 0.57 -0.16 16.72
N ALA A 26 -0.57 -0.69 17.18
CA ALA A 26 -1.48 0.03 18.06
C ALA A 26 -0.79 0.41 19.40
N GLU A 27 -0.02 -0.52 19.96
CA GLU A 27 0.78 -0.28 21.19
C GLU A 27 1.90 0.76 20.96
N GLN A 28 2.37 0.95 19.71
CA GLN A 28 3.29 2.00 19.32
C GLN A 28 2.60 3.36 19.01
N GLY A 29 1.29 3.46 19.24
CA GLY A 29 0.51 4.68 19.04
C GLY A 29 0.04 4.92 17.61
N CYS A 30 0.04 3.90 16.76
CA CYS A 30 -0.59 3.97 15.44
C CYS A 30 -2.10 3.80 15.54
N VAL A 31 -2.83 4.62 14.79
CA VAL A 31 -4.25 4.39 14.52
C VAL A 31 -4.38 3.19 13.58
N ILE A 32 -5.14 2.17 13.97
CA ILE A 32 -5.38 1.01 13.11
C ILE A 32 -6.58 1.31 12.20
N LEU A 33 -6.29 1.47 10.92
CA LEU A 33 -7.29 1.73 9.90
C LEU A 33 -7.76 0.44 9.24
N GLN A 34 -8.94 0.50 8.63
CA GLN A 34 -9.42 -0.55 7.74
C GLN A 34 -8.84 -0.36 6.33
N PRO A 35 -8.83 -1.40 5.48
CA PRO A 35 -8.43 -1.26 4.09
C PRO A 35 -9.22 -0.16 3.38
N TYR A 36 -8.55 0.56 2.48
CA TYR A 36 -9.25 1.51 1.61
C TYR A 36 -10.08 0.74 0.57
N ASP A 37 -11.29 1.19 0.30
CA ASP A 37 -12.29 0.49 -0.50
C ASP A 37 -12.11 0.71 -2.03
N MET A 38 -10.86 0.77 -2.47
CA MET A 38 -10.49 0.96 -3.87
C MET A 38 -9.33 0.07 -4.28
N GLU A 39 -9.29 -0.29 -5.57
CA GLU A 39 -8.15 -1.00 -6.14
C GLU A 39 -6.93 -0.09 -6.23
N MET A 40 -5.81 -0.54 -5.69
CA MET A 40 -4.53 0.18 -5.76
C MET A 40 -3.35 -0.79 -5.83
N GLY A 41 -2.26 -0.33 -6.43
CA GLY A 41 -1.08 -1.17 -6.68
C GLY A 41 -0.17 -1.37 -5.47
N ALA A 42 -0.32 -0.56 -4.44
CA ALA A 42 0.46 -0.65 -3.20
C ALA A 42 -0.26 0.07 -2.07
N GLY A 43 0.03 -0.34 -0.83
CA GLY A 43 -0.49 0.31 0.38
C GLY A 43 -0.10 1.78 0.49
N THR A 44 1.01 2.18 -0.13
CA THR A 44 1.45 3.58 -0.21
C THR A 44 0.42 4.49 -0.88
N PHE A 45 -0.40 3.97 -1.82
CA PHE A 45 -1.46 4.75 -2.48
C PHE A 45 -2.62 5.12 -1.56
N HIS A 46 -2.81 4.40 -0.46
CA HIS A 46 -3.85 4.75 0.50
C HIS A 46 -3.68 6.21 0.97
N PRO A 47 -4.77 7.02 1.03
CA PRO A 47 -4.68 8.42 1.46
C PRO A 47 -4.02 8.62 2.82
N ALA A 48 -4.14 7.64 3.71
CA ALA A 48 -3.48 7.65 5.02
C ALA A 48 -1.94 7.65 4.95
N THR A 49 -1.36 7.17 3.86
CA THR A 49 0.08 7.25 3.59
C THR A 49 0.37 8.42 2.65
N THR A 50 -0.09 8.37 1.40
CA THR A 50 0.28 9.37 0.39
C THR A 50 -0.06 10.79 0.81
N LEU A 51 -1.32 11.07 1.17
CA LEU A 51 -1.72 12.44 1.51
C LEU A 51 -1.27 12.84 2.92
N ARG A 52 -1.34 11.92 3.87
CA ARG A 52 -0.95 12.18 5.26
C ARG A 52 0.57 12.27 5.47
N ALA A 53 1.39 11.81 4.53
CA ALA A 53 2.82 12.09 4.52
C ALA A 53 3.10 13.58 4.35
N LEU A 54 2.20 14.30 3.69
CA LEU A 54 2.31 15.73 3.41
C LEU A 54 1.83 16.59 4.59
N GLY A 55 2.37 17.81 4.64
CA GLY A 55 2.03 18.79 5.66
C GLY A 55 2.62 18.50 7.05
N PRO A 56 2.49 19.45 7.99
CA PRO A 56 3.23 19.43 9.25
C PRO A 56 2.58 18.59 10.35
N LYS A 57 1.31 18.17 10.19
CA LYS A 57 0.58 17.48 11.28
C LYS A 57 1.16 16.11 11.58
N ARG A 58 1.32 15.80 12.87
CA ARG A 58 1.69 14.43 13.30
C ARG A 58 0.66 13.44 12.83
N TRP A 59 1.14 12.27 12.39
CA TRP A 59 0.29 11.20 11.93
C TRP A 59 0.98 9.84 12.07
N ASN A 60 0.35 8.93 12.79
CA ASN A 60 0.81 7.55 12.91
C ASN A 60 -0.37 6.64 12.60
N ALA A 61 -0.23 5.78 11.60
CA ALA A 61 -1.27 4.85 11.20
C ALA A 61 -0.66 3.51 10.77
N ALA A 62 -1.43 2.45 10.92
CA ALA A 62 -1.11 1.13 10.39
C ALA A 62 -2.38 0.47 9.88
N TYR A 63 -2.28 -0.30 8.80
CA TYR A 63 -3.43 -0.95 8.16
C TYR A 63 -2.98 -2.05 7.21
N VAL A 64 -3.88 -2.98 6.94
CA VAL A 64 -3.74 -3.91 5.81
C VAL A 64 -4.31 -3.23 4.57
N GLN A 65 -3.59 -3.28 3.45
CA GLN A 65 -4.11 -2.84 2.17
C GLN A 65 -3.97 -3.96 1.14
N PRO A 66 -5.09 -4.54 0.68
CA PRO A 66 -5.08 -5.40 -0.48
C PRO A 66 -4.49 -4.65 -1.68
N SER A 67 -3.44 -5.20 -2.28
CA SER A 67 -2.72 -4.56 -3.37
C SER A 67 -2.90 -5.35 -4.65
N ARG A 68 -3.19 -4.65 -5.75
CA ARG A 68 -3.43 -5.23 -7.07
C ARG A 68 -2.27 -4.92 -8.00
N ARG A 69 -1.61 -5.97 -8.49
CA ARG A 69 -0.54 -5.89 -9.48
C ARG A 69 -0.87 -6.77 -10.69
N PRO A 70 -1.67 -6.28 -11.64
CA PRO A 70 -2.20 -7.07 -12.75
C PRO A 70 -1.14 -7.85 -13.52
N LYS A 71 0.05 -7.29 -13.71
CA LYS A 71 1.19 -7.94 -14.39
C LYS A 71 1.80 -9.13 -13.65
N ASP A 72 1.56 -9.23 -12.34
CA ASP A 72 2.12 -10.30 -11.50
C ASP A 72 1.24 -11.55 -11.48
N GLY A 73 0.11 -11.54 -12.17
CA GLY A 73 -0.75 -12.71 -12.33
C GLY A 73 0.00 -13.92 -12.88
N ARG A 74 -0.23 -15.10 -12.31
CA ARG A 74 0.37 -16.38 -12.72
C ARG A 74 -0.64 -17.52 -12.65
N TYR A 75 -1.93 -17.23 -12.78
CA TYR A 75 -3.04 -18.22 -12.79
C TYR A 75 -3.04 -19.16 -11.57
N GLY A 76 -2.42 -18.75 -10.46
CA GLY A 76 -2.27 -19.59 -9.27
C GLY A 76 -1.20 -20.68 -9.37
N GLU A 77 -0.37 -20.68 -10.41
CA GLU A 77 0.66 -21.69 -10.65
C GLU A 77 1.99 -21.36 -9.95
N ASN A 78 2.25 -20.07 -9.66
CA ASN A 78 3.47 -19.66 -8.96
C ASN A 78 3.27 -19.72 -7.43
N PRO A 79 4.25 -20.23 -6.67
CA PRO A 79 4.10 -20.43 -5.23
C PRO A 79 4.02 -19.16 -4.40
N ASN A 80 4.57 -18.03 -4.87
CA ASN A 80 4.70 -16.81 -4.09
C ASN A 80 4.51 -15.49 -4.87
N ARG A 81 4.18 -15.54 -6.17
CA ARG A 81 3.86 -14.36 -6.98
C ARG A 81 2.37 -14.32 -7.29
N LEU A 82 1.72 -13.24 -6.89
CA LEU A 82 0.29 -13.04 -6.93
C LEU A 82 -0.04 -11.69 -7.58
N GLN A 83 -1.17 -11.63 -8.32
CA GLN A 83 -1.70 -10.35 -8.81
C GLN A 83 -2.46 -9.58 -7.72
N HIS A 84 -2.85 -10.25 -6.62
CA HIS A 84 -3.51 -9.68 -5.46
C HIS A 84 -2.90 -10.28 -4.20
N TYR A 85 -2.43 -9.42 -3.29
CA TYR A 85 -1.84 -9.83 -2.02
C TYR A 85 -2.01 -8.73 -0.98
N TYR A 86 -1.77 -9.04 0.28
CA TYR A 86 -1.91 -8.10 1.38
C TYR A 86 -0.57 -7.46 1.72
N GLN A 87 -0.56 -6.14 1.72
CA GLN A 87 0.50 -5.36 2.35
C GLN A 87 0.02 -4.87 3.71
N PHE A 88 0.85 -5.04 4.74
CA PHE A 88 0.66 -4.32 5.98
C PHE A 88 1.49 -3.05 5.92
N GLN A 89 0.81 -1.93 6.02
CA GLN A 89 1.39 -0.61 5.85
C GLN A 89 1.46 0.10 7.18
N VAL A 90 2.60 0.74 7.46
CA VAL A 90 2.80 1.61 8.62
C VAL A 90 3.34 2.94 8.14
N ILE A 91 2.83 4.03 8.68
CA ILE A 91 3.39 5.37 8.51
C ILE A 91 3.50 6.06 9.87
N MET A 92 4.67 6.63 10.15
CA MET A 92 4.91 7.44 11.35
C MET A 92 5.51 8.77 10.94
N LYS A 93 4.80 9.85 11.24
CA LYS A 93 5.20 11.22 10.93
C LYS A 93 5.12 12.13 12.17
N PRO A 94 6.20 12.76 12.62
CA PRO A 94 7.58 12.55 12.13
C PRO A 94 8.07 11.12 12.38
N SER A 95 9.02 10.67 11.55
CA SER A 95 9.66 9.37 11.75
C SER A 95 10.35 9.32 13.11
N PRO A 96 10.08 8.32 13.96
CA PRO A 96 10.82 8.15 15.20
C PRO A 96 12.26 7.70 14.93
N PRO A 97 13.24 8.12 15.75
CA PRO A 97 14.66 7.79 15.53
C PRO A 97 14.96 6.28 15.65
N ASN A 98 14.10 5.53 16.33
CA ASN A 98 14.24 4.09 16.55
C ASN A 98 13.30 3.24 15.68
N LEU A 99 12.84 3.75 14.53
CA LEU A 99 11.88 3.03 13.68
C LEU A 99 12.41 1.68 13.20
N GLN A 100 13.70 1.58 12.91
CA GLN A 100 14.35 0.32 12.54
C GLN A 100 14.30 -0.72 13.67
N GLU A 101 14.52 -0.29 14.92
CA GLU A 101 14.38 -1.15 16.10
C GLU A 101 12.92 -1.61 16.29
N LEU A 102 11.95 -0.70 16.08
CA LEU A 102 10.53 -1.03 16.15
C LEU A 102 10.15 -2.05 15.09
N TYR A 103 10.69 -1.92 13.88
CA TYR A 103 10.49 -2.91 12.81
C TYR A 103 10.98 -4.30 13.25
N LEU A 104 12.20 -4.43 13.76
CA LEU A 104 12.74 -5.71 14.25
C LEU A 104 11.88 -6.29 15.38
N LYS A 105 11.41 -5.47 16.32
CA LYS A 105 10.48 -5.90 17.37
C LYS A 105 9.14 -6.37 16.81
N SER A 106 8.65 -5.74 15.74
CA SER A 106 7.43 -6.17 15.08
C SER A 106 7.58 -7.54 14.40
N LEU A 107 8.76 -7.82 13.82
CA LEU A 107 9.07 -9.16 13.29
C LEU A 107 9.06 -10.23 14.39
N ALA A 108 9.67 -9.92 15.54
CA ALA A 108 9.64 -10.82 16.70
C ALA A 108 8.20 -11.06 17.21
N ALA A 109 7.33 -10.04 17.17
CA ALA A 109 5.93 -10.16 17.57
C ALA A 109 5.11 -11.11 16.68
N ILE A 110 5.53 -11.33 15.44
CA ILE A 110 4.90 -12.26 14.50
C ILE A 110 5.64 -13.61 14.37
N GLY A 111 6.65 -13.85 15.23
CA GLY A 111 7.34 -15.14 15.28
C GLY A 111 8.62 -15.23 14.45
N ILE A 112 9.12 -14.12 13.90
CA ILE A 112 10.41 -14.07 13.21
C ILE A 112 11.49 -13.59 14.18
N ASP A 113 12.30 -14.53 14.64
CA ASP A 113 13.39 -14.27 15.57
C ASP A 113 14.70 -14.01 14.79
N SER A 114 15.26 -12.82 14.93
CA SER A 114 16.54 -12.44 14.29
C SER A 114 17.75 -13.25 14.79
N SER A 115 17.63 -14.03 15.86
CA SER A 115 18.66 -14.98 16.27
C SER A 115 18.66 -16.29 15.44
N ILE A 116 17.57 -16.57 14.75
CA ILE A 116 17.35 -17.77 13.93
C ILE A 116 17.38 -17.41 12.45
N HIS A 117 16.76 -16.30 12.07
CA HIS A 117 16.61 -15.83 10.71
C HIS A 117 17.67 -14.77 10.36
N ASP A 118 18.23 -14.87 9.15
CA ASP A 118 19.17 -13.86 8.62
C ASP A 118 18.38 -12.64 8.11
N ILE A 119 18.29 -11.60 8.94
CA ILE A 119 17.64 -10.34 8.60
C ILE A 119 18.66 -9.35 8.08
N ARG A 120 18.48 -8.87 6.84
CA ARG A 120 19.37 -7.90 6.20
C ARG A 120 18.61 -6.67 5.76
N PHE A 121 19.23 -5.51 5.98
CA PHE A 121 18.81 -4.24 5.41
C PHE A 121 19.71 -3.95 4.21
N VAL A 122 19.14 -4.00 3.02
CA VAL A 122 19.84 -3.71 1.76
C VAL A 122 19.43 -2.31 1.33
N GLU A 123 20.42 -1.41 1.18
CA GLU A 123 20.16 -0.02 0.80
C GLU A 123 19.37 0.05 -0.51
N ASP A 124 18.28 0.79 -0.49
CA ASP A 124 17.40 1.01 -1.62
C ASP A 124 16.79 2.42 -1.59
N ASP A 125 17.03 3.18 -2.64
CA ASP A 125 16.40 4.47 -2.88
C ASP A 125 15.05 4.21 -3.57
N TRP A 126 14.05 3.95 -2.74
CA TRP A 126 12.71 3.62 -3.23
C TRP A 126 12.06 4.79 -3.97
N GLU A 127 11.40 4.49 -5.07
CA GLU A 127 10.61 5.45 -5.82
C GLU A 127 9.31 4.86 -6.40
N SER A 128 8.30 5.72 -6.47
CA SER A 128 7.05 5.47 -7.17
C SER A 128 6.84 6.55 -8.24
N PRO A 129 7.16 6.24 -9.51
CA PRO A 129 7.07 7.23 -10.59
C PRO A 129 5.66 7.79 -10.79
N THR A 130 4.61 7.01 -10.58
CA THR A 130 3.21 7.44 -10.72
C THR A 130 2.73 8.32 -9.57
N LEU A 131 3.26 8.13 -8.36
CA LEU A 131 2.97 9.00 -7.22
C LEU A 131 3.86 10.25 -7.17
N GLY A 132 4.93 10.30 -7.96
CA GLY A 132 5.95 11.33 -7.79
C GLY A 132 6.55 11.29 -6.38
N ALA A 133 6.74 10.09 -5.85
CA ALA A 133 7.24 9.84 -4.51
C ALA A 133 8.60 9.15 -4.56
N TRP A 134 9.49 9.50 -3.64
CA TRP A 134 10.76 8.83 -3.42
C TRP A 134 11.23 8.99 -1.99
N GLY A 135 12.11 8.11 -1.56
CA GLY A 135 12.70 8.17 -0.23
C GLY A 135 13.92 7.29 -0.10
N LEU A 136 14.71 7.57 0.92
CA LEU A 136 15.88 6.79 1.30
C LEU A 136 15.44 5.63 2.19
N GLY A 137 16.12 4.48 2.10
CA GLY A 137 15.80 3.38 2.99
C GLY A 137 16.41 2.06 2.61
N TRP A 138 15.67 1.00 2.84
CA TRP A 138 16.15 -0.35 2.65
C TRP A 138 15.04 -1.29 2.18
N GLU A 139 15.42 -2.25 1.34
CA GLU A 139 14.72 -3.53 1.28
C GLU A 139 15.11 -4.35 2.52
N CYS A 140 14.12 -4.91 3.21
CA CYS A 140 14.36 -5.81 4.33
C CYS A 140 14.24 -7.25 3.86
N TRP A 141 15.32 -8.00 3.96
CA TRP A 141 15.42 -9.39 3.50
C TRP A 141 15.42 -10.35 4.68
N CYS A 142 14.70 -11.44 4.57
CA CYS A 142 14.69 -12.55 5.50
C CYS A 142 15.14 -13.82 4.78
N ASP A 143 16.23 -14.44 5.21
CA ASP A 143 16.78 -15.68 4.63
C ASP A 143 16.93 -15.64 3.11
N GLY A 144 17.31 -14.48 2.57
CA GLY A 144 17.54 -14.30 1.14
C GLY A 144 16.31 -13.92 0.30
N MET A 145 15.17 -13.65 0.91
CA MET A 145 13.98 -13.14 0.25
C MET A 145 13.59 -11.77 0.81
N GLU A 146 13.33 -10.79 -0.08
CA GLU A 146 12.73 -9.52 0.30
C GLU A 146 11.33 -9.74 0.90
N VAL A 147 11.13 -9.23 2.12
CA VAL A 147 9.87 -9.39 2.87
C VAL A 147 9.21 -8.06 3.21
N SER A 148 9.97 -6.97 3.25
CA SER A 148 9.46 -5.63 3.59
C SER A 148 10.27 -4.55 2.90
N GLN A 149 9.61 -3.42 2.65
CA GLN A 149 10.23 -2.17 2.24
C GLN A 149 10.19 -1.18 3.41
N PHE A 150 11.29 -0.50 3.65
CA PHE A 150 11.44 0.52 4.67
C PHE A 150 11.88 1.82 4.01
N THR A 151 11.10 2.91 4.14
CA THR A 151 11.34 4.16 3.42
C THR A 151 11.20 5.38 4.32
N TYR A 152 12.16 6.29 4.26
CA TYR A 152 12.03 7.65 4.78
C TYR A 152 11.66 8.58 3.64
N PHE A 153 10.40 9.00 3.57
CA PHE A 153 9.91 9.84 2.49
C PHE A 153 10.59 11.20 2.45
N GLN A 154 11.23 11.48 1.33
CA GLN A 154 11.79 12.78 1.02
C GLN A 154 10.77 13.63 0.24
N GLN A 155 10.03 13.00 -0.65
CA GLN A 155 9.01 13.63 -1.48
C GLN A 155 7.83 12.67 -1.69
N VAL A 156 6.63 13.21 -1.69
CA VAL A 156 5.40 12.51 -2.07
C VAL A 156 4.53 13.45 -2.90
N ALA A 157 3.94 12.94 -3.97
CA ALA A 157 3.14 13.76 -4.90
C ALA A 157 3.89 15.00 -5.43
N GLY A 158 5.19 14.88 -5.64
CA GLY A 158 6.03 16.01 -6.06
C GLY A 158 6.25 17.11 -5.01
N VAL A 159 5.77 16.91 -3.77
CA VAL A 159 5.89 17.84 -2.64
C VAL A 159 6.87 17.29 -1.61
N GLU A 160 7.78 18.14 -1.13
CA GLU A 160 8.74 17.78 -0.08
C GLU A 160 8.03 17.40 1.24
N CYS A 161 8.49 16.33 1.88
CA CYS A 161 7.98 15.85 3.16
C CYS A 161 8.70 16.53 4.34
N ALA A 162 8.03 17.45 4.98
CA ALA A 162 8.53 18.14 6.17
C ALA A 162 7.43 18.19 7.25
N PRO A 163 7.58 17.45 8.36
CA PRO A 163 8.69 16.56 8.71
C PRO A 163 8.71 15.27 7.88
N VAL A 164 9.89 14.64 7.79
CA VAL A 164 10.07 13.32 7.15
C VAL A 164 9.22 12.27 7.86
N ALA A 165 8.49 11.49 7.06
CA ALA A 165 7.74 10.33 7.54
C ALA A 165 8.52 9.04 7.27
N GLY A 166 8.49 8.10 8.21
CA GLY A 166 8.95 6.74 8.00
C GLY A 166 7.79 5.83 7.60
N GLU A 167 7.98 5.07 6.54
CA GLU A 167 7.04 4.08 6.04
C GLU A 167 7.62 2.67 6.16
N LEU A 168 6.78 1.72 6.55
CA LEU A 168 7.08 0.30 6.49
C LEU A 168 5.98 -0.39 5.68
N THR A 169 6.40 -1.20 4.71
CA THR A 169 5.50 -2.01 3.90
C THR A 169 5.89 -3.48 4.02
N TYR A 170 5.07 -4.27 4.70
CA TYR A 170 5.29 -5.70 4.88
C TYR A 170 4.56 -6.50 3.80
N GLY A 171 5.24 -7.42 3.13
CA GLY A 171 4.61 -8.44 2.31
C GLY A 171 4.08 -9.58 3.18
N LEU A 172 2.80 -9.55 3.52
CA LEU A 172 2.24 -10.43 4.55
C LEU A 172 2.33 -11.90 4.20
N GLU A 173 2.07 -12.26 2.95
CA GLU A 173 2.08 -13.65 2.50
C GLU A 173 3.49 -14.25 2.58
N ARG A 174 4.52 -13.53 2.15
CA ARG A 174 5.91 -13.99 2.22
C ARG A 174 6.37 -14.21 3.65
N LEU A 175 6.09 -13.26 4.53
CA LEU A 175 6.40 -13.38 5.96
C LEU A 175 5.63 -14.53 6.61
N ALA A 176 4.34 -14.68 6.31
CA ALA A 176 3.53 -15.76 6.85
C ALA A 176 4.01 -17.15 6.39
N MET A 177 4.51 -17.27 5.14
CA MET A 177 5.10 -18.52 4.66
C MET A 177 6.29 -18.96 5.51
N TYR A 178 7.18 -18.02 5.89
CA TYR A 178 8.28 -18.32 6.81
C TYR A 178 7.79 -18.76 8.18
N VAL A 179 6.84 -18.02 8.74
CA VAL A 179 6.34 -18.27 10.10
C VAL A 179 5.56 -19.60 10.17
N GLN A 180 4.80 -19.95 9.14
CA GLN A 180 4.05 -21.20 9.08
C GLN A 180 4.86 -22.38 8.48
N GLY A 181 6.06 -22.14 7.94
CA GLY A 181 6.91 -23.17 7.35
C GLY A 181 6.32 -23.83 6.11
N VAL A 182 5.71 -23.04 5.22
CA VAL A 182 5.13 -23.53 3.96
C VAL A 182 5.84 -22.94 2.76
N ASP A 183 5.96 -23.71 1.68
CA ASP A 183 6.65 -23.32 0.44
C ASP A 183 5.72 -22.65 -0.58
N ARG A 184 4.42 -22.77 -0.40
CA ARG A 184 3.39 -22.17 -1.27
C ARG A 184 2.44 -21.32 -0.47
N VAL A 185 2.14 -20.14 -0.97
CA VAL A 185 1.18 -19.22 -0.35
C VAL A 185 -0.21 -19.82 -0.17
N TYR A 186 -0.64 -20.67 -1.12
CA TYR A 186 -1.97 -21.30 -1.07
C TYR A 186 -2.11 -22.34 0.04
N ASP A 187 -0.99 -22.82 0.62
CA ASP A 187 -0.98 -23.80 1.71
C ASP A 187 -1.00 -23.15 3.09
N LEU A 188 -0.88 -21.82 3.16
CA LEU A 188 -1.02 -21.08 4.43
C LEU A 188 -2.35 -21.43 5.10
N ASN A 189 -2.29 -21.72 6.38
CA ASN A 189 -3.49 -21.87 7.21
C ASN A 189 -4.06 -20.46 7.47
N PHE A 190 -5.25 -20.17 6.93
CA PHE A 190 -5.84 -18.85 7.00
C PHE A 190 -6.49 -18.58 8.36
N ASN A 191 -7.25 -19.57 8.88
CA ASN A 191 -8.10 -19.40 10.06
C ASN A 191 -7.55 -20.06 11.34
N GLY A 192 -6.40 -20.74 11.29
CA GLY A 192 -5.78 -21.41 12.41
C GLY A 192 -6.56 -22.64 12.95
N ARG A 193 -7.47 -23.18 12.16
CA ARG A 193 -8.18 -24.41 12.50
C ARG A 193 -7.50 -25.61 11.86
N GLU A 194 -7.85 -26.80 12.34
CA GLU A 194 -7.32 -28.09 11.88
C GLU A 194 -8.44 -28.99 11.35
N GLY A 195 -8.07 -30.01 10.59
CA GLY A 195 -9.01 -30.99 10.06
C GLY A 195 -10.04 -30.41 9.10
N ALA A 196 -11.30 -30.76 9.29
CA ALA A 196 -12.40 -30.34 8.41
C ALA A 196 -12.74 -28.83 8.51
N ASP A 197 -12.35 -28.18 9.60
CA ASP A 197 -12.62 -26.75 9.82
C ASP A 197 -11.46 -25.84 9.34
N LYS A 198 -10.37 -26.42 8.84
CA LYS A 198 -9.24 -25.68 8.27
C LYS A 198 -9.67 -24.95 7.00
N VAL A 199 -9.35 -23.67 6.91
CA VAL A 199 -9.46 -22.87 5.71
C VAL A 199 -8.06 -22.41 5.31
N SER A 200 -7.61 -22.79 4.12
CA SER A 200 -6.33 -22.37 3.59
C SER A 200 -6.43 -21.03 2.86
N TYR A 201 -5.29 -20.39 2.61
CA TYR A 201 -5.22 -19.22 1.72
C TYR A 201 -5.72 -19.56 0.31
N GLY A 202 -5.45 -20.79 -0.15
CA GLY A 202 -5.93 -21.30 -1.42
C GLY A 202 -7.46 -21.38 -1.49
N ASP A 203 -8.11 -21.84 -0.44
CA ASP A 203 -9.57 -21.87 -0.37
C ASP A 203 -10.20 -20.49 -0.51
N VAL A 204 -9.50 -19.46 -0.04
CA VAL A 204 -9.98 -18.08 -0.12
C VAL A 204 -9.66 -17.40 -1.46
N PHE A 205 -8.44 -17.60 -2.00
CA PHE A 205 -7.92 -16.74 -3.05
C PHE A 205 -7.49 -17.42 -4.35
N LEU A 206 -7.34 -18.76 -4.40
CA LEU A 206 -6.82 -19.43 -5.60
C LEU A 206 -7.73 -19.22 -6.82
N GLN A 207 -9.04 -19.35 -6.65
CA GLN A 207 -9.98 -19.10 -7.75
C GLN A 207 -9.89 -17.65 -8.23
N ALA A 208 -9.85 -16.69 -7.30
CA ALA A 208 -9.70 -15.28 -7.64
C ALA A 208 -8.40 -15.02 -8.42
N GLU A 209 -7.27 -15.61 -8.00
CA GLU A 209 -5.99 -15.47 -8.70
C GLU A 209 -6.06 -16.00 -10.15
N GLN A 210 -6.72 -17.15 -10.35
CA GLN A 210 -6.93 -17.72 -11.69
C GLN A 210 -7.81 -16.83 -12.57
N GLU A 211 -8.96 -16.40 -12.05
CA GLU A 211 -9.92 -15.59 -12.80
C GLU A 211 -9.37 -14.19 -13.11
N TYR A 212 -8.74 -13.53 -12.12
CA TYR A 212 -8.15 -12.22 -12.34
C TYR A 212 -6.91 -12.25 -13.24
N SER A 213 -6.09 -13.31 -13.21
CA SER A 213 -5.01 -13.49 -14.18
C SER A 213 -5.58 -13.53 -15.61
N ARG A 214 -6.61 -14.34 -15.83
CA ARG A 214 -7.30 -14.41 -17.13
C ARG A 214 -7.92 -13.06 -17.52
N HIS A 215 -8.61 -12.41 -16.59
CA HIS A 215 -9.17 -11.07 -16.83
C HIS A 215 -8.08 -10.10 -17.26
N ASN A 216 -6.99 -10.02 -16.49
CA ASN A 216 -5.94 -9.02 -16.69
C ASN A 216 -5.15 -9.22 -17.99
N PHE A 217 -4.96 -10.47 -18.44
CA PHE A 217 -4.15 -10.76 -19.62
C PHE A 217 -4.96 -11.03 -20.90
N GLU A 218 -6.19 -11.52 -20.77
CA GLU A 218 -6.94 -12.05 -21.92
C GLU A 218 -8.25 -11.33 -22.19
N VAL A 219 -9.05 -11.04 -21.16
CA VAL A 219 -10.48 -10.73 -21.31
C VAL A 219 -10.82 -9.26 -21.13
N ALA A 220 -10.09 -8.53 -20.29
CA ALA A 220 -10.40 -7.12 -20.02
C ALA A 220 -10.50 -6.31 -21.33
N ASP A 221 -11.64 -5.64 -21.55
CA ASP A 221 -11.90 -4.86 -22.75
C ASP A 221 -11.02 -3.61 -22.78
N THR A 222 -10.11 -3.57 -23.73
CA THR A 222 -9.12 -2.51 -23.83
C THR A 222 -9.71 -1.16 -24.22
N ALA A 223 -10.74 -1.14 -25.07
CA ALA A 223 -11.42 0.10 -25.45
C ALA A 223 -12.13 0.74 -24.24
N MET A 224 -12.81 -0.10 -23.44
CA MET A 224 -13.42 0.35 -22.19
C MET A 224 -12.37 0.85 -21.19
N LEU A 225 -11.23 0.17 -21.06
CA LEU A 225 -10.15 0.60 -20.16
C LEU A 225 -9.57 1.97 -20.56
N PHE A 226 -9.35 2.21 -21.84
CA PHE A 226 -8.91 3.54 -22.32
C PHE A 226 -9.91 4.63 -21.96
N GLU A 227 -11.20 4.36 -22.14
CA GLU A 227 -12.25 5.32 -21.79
C GLU A 227 -12.35 5.53 -20.27
N GLN A 228 -12.28 4.48 -19.46
CA GLN A 228 -12.27 4.58 -17.99
C GLN A 228 -11.08 5.42 -17.51
N PHE A 229 -9.90 5.24 -18.09
CA PHE A 229 -8.74 6.08 -17.74
C PHE A 229 -9.01 7.55 -18.05
N ARG A 230 -9.51 7.84 -19.25
CA ARG A 230 -9.86 9.20 -19.68
C ARG A 230 -10.89 9.86 -18.74
N MET A 231 -11.94 9.11 -18.38
CA MET A 231 -12.98 9.59 -17.48
C MET A 231 -12.44 9.88 -16.07
N ALA A 232 -11.63 9.00 -15.52
CA ALA A 232 -11.02 9.19 -14.21
C ALA A 232 -10.08 10.42 -14.18
N GLU A 233 -9.23 10.56 -15.21
CA GLU A 233 -8.35 11.72 -15.35
C GLU A 233 -9.15 13.03 -15.44
N GLU A 234 -10.20 13.05 -16.26
CA GLU A 234 -11.05 14.24 -16.43
C GLU A 234 -11.82 14.58 -15.14
N ALA A 235 -12.37 13.57 -14.45
CA ALA A 235 -13.09 13.76 -13.19
C ALA A 235 -12.16 14.31 -12.10
N CYS A 236 -10.93 13.77 -11.99
CA CYS A 236 -9.93 14.29 -11.06
C CYS A 236 -9.68 15.78 -11.28
N LYS A 237 -9.40 16.18 -12.53
CA LYS A 237 -9.15 17.58 -12.91
C LYS A 237 -10.35 18.49 -12.60
N LYS A 238 -11.58 18.01 -12.90
CA LYS A 238 -12.82 18.75 -12.58
C LYS A 238 -13.04 18.96 -11.10
N TYR A 239 -12.80 17.92 -10.27
CA TYR A 239 -12.95 18.04 -8.82
C TYR A 239 -11.90 18.98 -8.21
N LEU A 240 -10.67 18.91 -8.70
CA LEU A 240 -9.62 19.85 -8.28
C LEU A 240 -10.00 21.31 -8.62
N ALA A 241 -10.49 21.56 -9.82
CA ALA A 241 -10.91 22.88 -10.24
C ALA A 241 -12.11 23.40 -9.42
N ALA A 242 -13.07 22.53 -9.10
CA ALA A 242 -14.26 22.88 -8.33
C ALA A 242 -13.97 23.04 -6.82
N GLY A 243 -12.93 22.41 -6.29
CA GLY A 243 -12.63 22.37 -4.87
C GLY A 243 -11.98 23.64 -4.32
N TRP A 244 -11.37 24.45 -5.17
CA TRP A 244 -10.70 25.68 -4.73
C TRP A 244 -11.69 26.77 -4.34
N GLN A 245 -11.60 27.23 -3.09
CA GLN A 245 -12.38 28.34 -2.57
C GLN A 245 -11.46 29.40 -1.96
N GLU A 246 -11.84 30.65 -2.06
CA GLU A 246 -11.22 31.72 -1.29
C GLU A 246 -11.77 31.70 0.15
N SER A 247 -10.87 31.74 1.14
CA SER A 247 -11.29 31.82 2.54
C SER A 247 -12.12 33.08 2.77
N LEU A 248 -13.33 32.92 3.34
CA LEU A 248 -14.20 34.03 3.74
C LEU A 248 -13.76 34.72 5.04
N ASN A 249 -12.63 34.35 5.62
CA ASN A 249 -12.10 34.98 6.83
C ASN A 249 -11.62 36.42 6.54
N PRO A 250 -12.10 37.41 7.28
CA PRO A 250 -11.65 38.79 7.11
C PRO A 250 -10.15 38.93 7.36
N GLY A 251 -9.38 39.20 6.31
CA GLY A 251 -7.94 39.43 6.37
C GLY A 251 -7.04 38.34 5.78
N GLY A 252 -7.59 37.24 5.24
CA GLY A 252 -6.81 36.13 4.72
C GLY A 252 -7.10 35.80 3.26
N ASN A 253 -6.14 35.99 2.37
CA ASN A 253 -6.08 35.40 1.03
C ASN A 253 -5.70 33.90 1.10
N GLN A 254 -6.23 33.14 2.06
CA GLN A 254 -5.95 31.71 2.17
C GLN A 254 -6.93 30.95 1.28
N ARG A 255 -6.38 30.32 0.25
CA ARG A 255 -7.13 29.32 -0.53
C ARG A 255 -7.33 28.08 0.33
N GLU A 256 -8.55 27.61 0.39
CA GLU A 256 -8.93 26.35 1.00
C GLU A 256 -9.35 25.37 -0.10
N HIS A 257 -9.01 24.09 0.06
CA HIS A 257 -9.44 23.05 -0.87
C HIS A 257 -10.38 22.08 -0.20
N GLN A 258 -11.52 21.78 -0.81
CA GLN A 258 -12.56 20.95 -0.21
C GLN A 258 -12.77 19.60 -0.90
N LEU A 259 -12.18 19.35 -2.06
CA LEU A 259 -12.40 18.13 -2.86
C LEU A 259 -11.10 17.34 -3.13
N ALA A 260 -10.07 17.49 -2.29
CA ALA A 260 -8.81 16.77 -2.46
C ALA A 260 -8.97 15.23 -2.44
N LEU A 261 -9.77 14.71 -1.49
CA LEU A 261 -10.00 13.26 -1.37
C LEU A 261 -10.80 12.69 -2.55
N PRO A 262 -11.97 13.23 -2.95
CA PRO A 262 -12.66 12.75 -4.15
C PRO A 262 -11.83 12.84 -5.43
N ALA A 263 -10.99 13.86 -5.56
CA ALA A 263 -10.05 13.97 -6.69
C ALA A 263 -8.98 12.87 -6.63
N TYR A 264 -8.42 12.61 -5.46
CA TYR A 264 -7.42 11.58 -5.28
C TYR A 264 -7.97 10.17 -5.55
N ASP A 265 -9.23 9.89 -5.22
CA ASP A 265 -9.90 8.64 -5.61
C ASP A 265 -9.87 8.44 -7.12
N GLN A 266 -10.08 9.50 -7.91
CA GLN A 266 -10.00 9.40 -9.36
C GLN A 266 -8.54 9.19 -9.85
N CYS A 267 -7.57 9.76 -9.16
CA CYS A 267 -6.15 9.49 -9.42
C CYS A 267 -5.81 8.00 -9.18
N ILE A 268 -6.29 7.42 -8.09
CA ILE A 268 -6.12 5.99 -7.77
C ILE A 268 -6.77 5.13 -8.87
N LYS A 269 -8.00 5.46 -9.30
CA LYS A 269 -8.68 4.77 -10.40
C LYS A 269 -7.87 4.81 -11.69
N ALA A 270 -7.39 6.00 -12.08
CA ALA A 270 -6.54 6.17 -13.27
C ALA A 270 -5.29 5.29 -13.18
N SER A 271 -4.63 5.25 -12.02
CA SER A 271 -3.45 4.41 -11.78
C SER A 271 -3.76 2.92 -11.95
N HIS A 272 -4.87 2.44 -11.38
CA HIS A 272 -5.27 1.03 -11.51
C HIS A 272 -5.60 0.66 -12.95
N VAL A 273 -6.38 1.48 -13.64
CA VAL A 273 -6.72 1.26 -15.06
C VAL A 273 -5.47 1.26 -15.94
N PHE A 274 -4.52 2.17 -15.69
CA PHE A 274 -3.23 2.13 -16.37
C PHE A 274 -2.50 0.79 -16.15
N ASN A 275 -2.49 0.25 -14.93
CA ASN A 275 -1.86 -1.05 -14.66
C ASN A 275 -2.56 -2.19 -15.41
N LEU A 276 -3.89 -2.12 -15.61
CA LEU A 276 -4.63 -3.09 -16.42
C LEU A 276 -4.26 -2.98 -17.91
N LEU A 277 -4.21 -1.76 -18.47
CA LEU A 277 -3.78 -1.52 -19.85
C LEU A 277 -2.35 -2.02 -20.09
N ASP A 278 -1.46 -1.79 -19.14
CA ASP A 278 -0.07 -2.26 -19.19
C ASP A 278 0.00 -3.81 -19.13
N ALA A 279 -0.83 -4.45 -18.31
CA ALA A 279 -0.95 -5.92 -18.24
C ALA A 279 -1.52 -6.52 -19.55
N ARG A 280 -2.50 -5.85 -20.18
CA ARG A 280 -3.05 -6.23 -21.48
C ARG A 280 -2.04 -6.12 -22.62
N GLY A 281 -0.89 -5.46 -22.40
CA GLY A 281 0.14 -5.27 -23.42
C GLY A 281 -0.28 -4.34 -24.58
N VAL A 282 -1.27 -3.49 -24.39
CA VAL A 282 -1.81 -2.59 -25.43
C VAL A 282 -1.19 -1.19 -25.39
N ILE A 283 -0.21 -0.98 -24.51
CA ILE A 283 0.52 0.27 -24.35
C ILE A 283 1.98 0.03 -24.74
N SER A 284 2.49 0.78 -25.71
CA SER A 284 3.92 0.76 -26.06
C SER A 284 4.79 1.31 -24.94
N VAL A 285 6.10 1.04 -25.00
CA VAL A 285 7.08 1.57 -24.01
C VAL A 285 7.03 3.11 -23.93
N THR A 286 6.89 3.78 -25.09
CA THR A 286 6.81 5.25 -25.14
C THR A 286 5.51 5.76 -24.56
N GLU A 287 4.38 5.13 -24.87
CA GLU A 287 3.07 5.48 -24.32
C GLU A 287 3.04 5.25 -22.81
N ARG A 288 3.67 4.17 -22.33
CA ARG A 288 3.77 3.87 -20.90
C ARG A 288 4.35 5.06 -20.11
N GLN A 289 5.40 5.69 -20.61
CA GLN A 289 5.98 6.89 -19.97
C GLN A 289 4.97 8.05 -19.92
N SER A 290 4.20 8.24 -20.99
CA SER A 290 3.12 9.25 -21.02
C SER A 290 2.06 8.99 -19.98
N TYR A 291 1.59 7.74 -19.82
CA TYR A 291 0.61 7.38 -18.78
C TYR A 291 1.15 7.58 -17.36
N ILE A 292 2.39 7.19 -17.11
CA ILE A 292 3.08 7.43 -15.83
C ILE A 292 3.09 8.92 -15.51
N LEU A 293 3.46 9.76 -16.47
CA LEU A 293 3.48 11.22 -16.29
C LEU A 293 2.08 11.77 -15.99
N ARG A 294 1.06 11.34 -16.74
CA ARG A 294 -0.33 11.77 -16.53
C ARG A 294 -0.84 11.45 -15.12
N VAL A 295 -0.60 10.22 -14.63
CA VAL A 295 -0.97 9.84 -13.25
C VAL A 295 -0.18 10.65 -12.23
N ARG A 296 1.13 10.86 -12.46
CA ARG A 296 1.98 11.69 -11.59
C ARG A 296 1.48 13.12 -11.48
N GLU A 297 1.04 13.73 -12.58
CA GLU A 297 0.47 15.07 -12.56
C GLU A 297 -0.83 15.15 -11.77
N LEU A 298 -1.70 14.13 -11.87
CA LEU A 298 -2.88 14.03 -11.04
C LEU A 298 -2.53 13.90 -9.55
N ALA A 299 -1.59 13.02 -9.22
CA ALA A 299 -1.13 12.83 -7.84
C ALA A 299 -0.54 14.13 -7.26
N LYS A 300 0.28 14.84 -8.05
CA LYS A 300 0.84 16.14 -7.68
C LYS A 300 -0.25 17.17 -7.38
N ALA A 301 -1.19 17.33 -8.29
CA ALA A 301 -2.28 18.28 -8.11
C ALA A 301 -3.16 17.93 -6.89
N CYS A 302 -3.41 16.64 -6.62
CA CYS A 302 -4.09 16.20 -5.42
C CYS A 302 -3.28 16.47 -4.13
N GLY A 303 -1.97 16.28 -4.15
CA GLY A 303 -1.08 16.60 -3.04
C GLY A 303 -1.05 18.10 -2.73
N GLU A 304 -0.93 18.93 -3.77
CA GLU A 304 -1.01 20.39 -3.65
C GLU A 304 -2.37 20.84 -3.09
N ALA A 305 -3.47 20.23 -3.54
CA ALA A 305 -4.79 20.50 -2.99
C ALA A 305 -4.90 20.07 -1.52
N TRP A 306 -4.33 18.90 -1.18
CA TRP A 306 -4.36 18.37 0.18
C TRP A 306 -3.73 19.30 1.22
N ILE A 307 -2.55 19.87 0.94
CA ILE A 307 -1.86 20.77 1.87
C ILE A 307 -2.64 22.07 2.15
N HIS A 308 -3.63 22.40 1.31
CA HIS A 308 -4.55 23.51 1.50
C HIS A 308 -5.88 23.11 2.16
N THR A 309 -6.07 21.84 2.52
CA THR A 309 -7.22 21.42 3.33
C THR A 309 -6.97 21.72 4.82
N GLU A 310 -8.02 21.74 5.61
CA GLU A 310 -7.90 21.83 7.08
C GLU A 310 -7.04 20.70 7.66
N ALA A 311 -7.14 19.49 7.09
CA ALA A 311 -6.37 18.32 7.52
C ALA A 311 -4.88 18.38 7.13
N GLY A 312 -4.56 19.03 6.02
CA GLY A 312 -3.20 19.07 5.44
C GLY A 312 -2.35 20.27 5.87
N ARG A 313 -2.99 21.40 6.16
CA ARG A 313 -2.28 22.65 6.50
C ARG A 313 -1.76 22.70 7.95
N ALA A 314 -0.82 23.60 8.21
CA ALA A 314 -0.47 23.99 9.57
C ALA A 314 -1.68 24.60 10.29
N THR A 315 -1.80 24.32 11.59
CA THR A 315 -2.79 24.96 12.46
C THR A 315 -2.35 26.35 12.83
#